data_4a1609f3b75aa583f398ecc8efab54db
#
_entry.id   4a1609f3b75aa583f398ecc8efab54db
#
_cell.length_a   1.000
_cell.length_b   1.000
_cell.length_c   1.000
_cell.angle_alpha   90.00
_cell.angle_beta   90.00
_cell.angle_gamma   90.00
#
_symmetry.space_group_name_H-M   'P 1'
#
loop_
_entity.id
_entity.type
_entity.pdbx_description
1 polymer ?
#
loop_
_entity_poly.entity_id
_entity_poly.type
_entity_poly.pdbx_seq_one_letter_code
_entity_poly.pdbx_strand_id
1 'polypeptide(L)'
;ASKAIADYNTRLGLTGPQLQEISKQAIQVSDMLGDDLGSVIEESSQAFQQWNIDADDMGGAMDYIFKVSQSTGMGFTDLMADMQKFGPQLQEMGYSFETASALMGQLDKAGVNTDEVLGAMKKSVATLAKEGISASDGLAMYYEKIKNAGTAAEAASIASEIFGTRAGSTMAAAIRDGSLAVADLTAELQENGETIAGAADDTYDFAERLQVMKQGLEVALKPMANTVFDGLNKFMPTLQKLMEQITPVISKAVEAAAPFVDEFLTGAADAS
;
A
#
# COMPACT_ATOMS: atom_id res chain seq x y z
N ALA A 1 -15.19 0.54 13.74
CA ALA A 1 -13.78 0.29 14.14
C ALA A 1 -13.61 -1.01 14.93
N SER A 2 -14.32 -1.28 16.05
CA SER A 2 -14.04 -2.47 16.90
C SER A 2 -14.32 -3.79 16.21
N LYS A 3 -15.41 -3.91 15.43
CA LYS A 3 -15.71 -5.12 14.65
C LYS A 3 -14.62 -5.35 13.60
N ALA A 4 -14.19 -4.29 12.94
CA ALA A 4 -13.18 -4.32 11.90
C ALA A 4 -11.79 -4.76 12.45
N ILE A 5 -11.38 -4.23 13.62
CA ILE A 5 -10.15 -4.66 14.29
C ILE A 5 -10.23 -6.14 14.73
N ALA A 6 -11.41 -6.58 15.20
CA ALA A 6 -11.64 -7.99 15.54
C ALA A 6 -11.52 -8.90 14.31
N ASP A 7 -11.82 -8.40 13.11
CA ASP A 7 -11.69 -9.14 11.87
C ASP A 7 -10.21 -9.42 11.52
N TYR A 8 -9.27 -8.48 11.70
CA TYR A 8 -7.84 -8.77 11.55
C TYR A 8 -7.35 -9.85 12.53
N ASN A 9 -7.75 -9.76 13.81
CA ASN A 9 -7.43 -10.80 14.78
C ASN A 9 -8.01 -12.16 14.35
N THR A 10 -9.27 -12.18 13.91
CA THR A 10 -9.95 -13.44 13.53
C THR A 10 -9.38 -14.03 12.25
N ARG A 11 -9.10 -13.21 11.24
CA ARG A 11 -8.66 -13.66 9.92
C ARG A 11 -7.17 -13.97 9.86
N LEU A 12 -6.34 -13.16 10.52
CA LEU A 12 -4.88 -13.22 10.43
C LEU A 12 -4.21 -13.72 11.73
N GLY A 13 -4.98 -13.90 12.80
CA GLY A 13 -4.44 -14.32 14.11
C GLY A 13 -3.57 -13.24 14.78
N LEU A 14 -3.62 -11.98 14.30
CA LEU A 14 -2.80 -10.90 14.81
C LEU A 14 -3.20 -10.48 16.22
N THR A 15 -2.19 -10.19 17.03
CA THR A 15 -2.36 -9.71 18.41
C THR A 15 -1.33 -8.62 18.73
N GLY A 16 -1.51 -7.94 19.85
CA GLY A 16 -0.51 -7.00 20.37
C GLY A 16 -0.13 -5.88 19.40
N PRO A 17 1.17 -5.58 19.25
CA PRO A 17 1.66 -4.45 18.44
C PRO A 17 1.29 -4.56 16.96
N GLN A 18 1.41 -5.73 16.34
CA GLN A 18 1.10 -5.93 14.93
C GLN A 18 -0.37 -5.62 14.63
N LEU A 19 -1.30 -6.09 15.48
CA LEU A 19 -2.73 -5.77 15.35
C LEU A 19 -2.99 -4.27 15.49
N GLN A 20 -2.28 -3.60 16.42
CA GLN A 20 -2.42 -2.15 16.60
C GLN A 20 -1.93 -1.37 15.38
N GLU A 21 -0.77 -1.72 14.87
CA GLU A 21 -0.16 -1.05 13.72
C GLU A 21 -1.03 -1.16 12.48
N ILE A 22 -1.39 -2.38 12.07
CA ILE A 22 -2.19 -2.58 10.86
C ILE A 22 -3.60 -1.99 11.00
N SER A 23 -4.18 -2.04 12.21
CA SER A 23 -5.49 -1.43 12.45
C SER A 23 -5.43 0.09 12.36
N LYS A 24 -4.35 0.71 12.85
CA LYS A 24 -4.10 2.15 12.71
C LYS A 24 -3.97 2.52 11.23
N GLN A 25 -3.16 1.79 10.47
CA GLN A 25 -2.98 2.03 9.05
C GLN A 25 -4.30 1.88 8.27
N ALA A 26 -5.11 0.85 8.56
CA ALA A 26 -6.41 0.67 7.92
C ALA A 26 -7.38 1.83 8.20
N ILE A 27 -7.42 2.34 9.43
CA ILE A 27 -8.21 3.51 9.79
C ILE A 27 -7.71 4.74 9.03
N GLN A 28 -6.40 4.96 8.99
CA GLN A 28 -5.80 6.10 8.28
C GLN A 28 -6.09 6.05 6.77
N VAL A 29 -5.96 4.87 6.13
CA VAL A 29 -6.32 4.68 4.72
C VAL A 29 -7.80 5.00 4.48
N SER A 30 -8.69 4.42 5.31
CA SER A 30 -10.14 4.68 5.23
C SER A 30 -10.46 6.17 5.35
N ASP A 31 -9.86 6.84 6.30
CA ASP A 31 -10.10 8.28 6.55
C ASP A 31 -9.55 9.17 5.42
N MET A 32 -8.35 8.86 4.89
CA MET A 32 -7.70 9.67 3.87
C MET A 32 -8.29 9.46 2.46
N LEU A 33 -8.61 8.21 2.12
CA LEU A 33 -9.09 7.86 0.77
C LEU A 33 -10.62 7.83 0.68
N GLY A 34 -11.32 7.81 1.82
CA GLY A 34 -12.79 7.69 1.88
C GLY A 34 -13.29 6.26 1.65
N ASP A 35 -12.41 5.28 1.70
CA ASP A 35 -12.77 3.86 1.57
C ASP A 35 -13.50 3.36 2.81
N ASP A 36 -14.41 2.40 2.64
CA ASP A 36 -15.05 1.74 3.79
C ASP A 36 -14.04 0.94 4.61
N LEU A 37 -13.94 1.22 5.89
CA LEU A 37 -12.98 0.56 6.78
C LEU A 37 -13.13 -0.97 6.79
N GLY A 38 -14.36 -1.47 6.68
CA GLY A 38 -14.62 -2.91 6.59
C GLY A 38 -14.01 -3.51 5.34
N SER A 39 -14.17 -2.83 4.20
CA SER A 39 -13.58 -3.22 2.92
C SER A 39 -12.05 -3.17 2.95
N VAL A 40 -11.46 -2.09 3.50
CA VAL A 40 -9.99 -2.01 3.67
C VAL A 40 -9.44 -3.21 4.44
N ILE A 41 -10.09 -3.59 5.55
CA ILE A 41 -9.66 -4.72 6.38
C ILE A 41 -9.92 -6.06 5.69
N GLU A 42 -11.06 -6.21 5.02
CA GLU A 42 -11.40 -7.45 4.34
C GLU A 42 -10.43 -7.74 3.20
N GLU A 43 -10.25 -6.79 2.28
CA GLU A 43 -9.42 -6.96 1.09
C GLU A 43 -7.93 -7.12 1.47
N SER A 44 -7.43 -6.30 2.41
CA SER A 44 -6.05 -6.46 2.87
C SER A 44 -5.80 -7.80 3.57
N SER A 45 -6.74 -8.25 4.41
CA SER A 45 -6.61 -9.56 5.07
C SER A 45 -6.54 -10.70 4.06
N GLN A 46 -7.38 -10.65 3.02
CA GLN A 46 -7.42 -11.68 1.98
C GLN A 46 -6.16 -11.64 1.11
N ALA A 47 -5.69 -10.45 0.74
CA ALA A 47 -4.46 -10.29 -0.01
C ALA A 47 -3.24 -10.81 0.78
N PHE A 48 -3.12 -10.47 2.07
CA PHE A 48 -2.02 -10.95 2.90
C PHE A 48 -2.02 -12.46 3.08
N GLN A 49 -3.19 -13.08 3.27
CA GLN A 49 -3.30 -14.53 3.30
C GLN A 49 -2.92 -15.16 1.97
N GLN A 50 -3.37 -14.60 0.86
CA GLN A 50 -3.06 -15.09 -0.49
C GLN A 50 -1.57 -15.05 -0.79
N TRP A 51 -0.87 -13.99 -0.34
CA TRP A 51 0.55 -13.78 -0.58
C TRP A 51 1.45 -14.32 0.52
N ASN A 52 0.89 -14.92 1.58
CA ASN A 52 1.61 -15.41 2.75
C ASN A 52 2.53 -14.33 3.36
N ILE A 53 2.02 -13.11 3.50
CA ILE A 53 2.74 -12.01 4.12
C ILE A 53 2.82 -12.26 5.64
N ASP A 54 4.02 -12.28 6.17
CA ASP A 54 4.23 -12.45 7.59
C ASP A 54 3.71 -11.26 8.40
N ALA A 55 3.29 -11.50 9.64
CA ALA A 55 2.68 -10.48 10.50
C ALA A 55 3.54 -9.22 10.67
N ASP A 56 4.87 -9.38 10.73
CA ASP A 56 5.81 -8.29 10.88
C ASP A 56 5.99 -7.45 9.60
N ASP A 57 5.65 -8.02 8.44
CA ASP A 57 5.79 -7.38 7.13
C ASP A 57 4.48 -6.74 6.62
N MET A 58 3.34 -7.04 7.28
CA MET A 58 2.02 -6.54 6.83
C MET A 58 1.92 -5.03 6.83
N GLY A 59 2.54 -4.36 7.82
CA GLY A 59 2.59 -2.90 7.87
C GLY A 59 3.32 -2.31 6.66
N GLY A 60 4.47 -2.87 6.31
CA GLY A 60 5.23 -2.48 5.13
C GLY A 60 4.47 -2.75 3.82
N ALA A 61 3.74 -3.87 3.74
CA ALA A 61 2.91 -4.20 2.60
C ALA A 61 1.73 -3.22 2.44
N MET A 62 1.08 -2.80 3.54
CA MET A 62 0.06 -1.75 3.52
C MET A 62 0.61 -0.43 2.97
N ASP A 63 1.76 0.01 3.48
CA ASP A 63 2.43 1.23 3.00
C ASP A 63 2.79 1.12 1.51
N TYR A 64 3.26 -0.03 1.06
CA TYR A 64 3.61 -0.21 -0.34
C TYR A 64 2.39 -0.13 -1.27
N ILE A 65 1.28 -0.80 -0.94
CA ILE A 65 0.02 -0.69 -1.69
C ILE A 65 -0.49 0.76 -1.71
N PHE A 66 -0.39 1.47 -0.58
CA PHE A 66 -0.76 2.88 -0.53
C PHE A 66 0.08 3.72 -1.51
N LYS A 67 1.39 3.53 -1.56
CA LYS A 67 2.28 4.20 -2.51
C LYS A 67 1.92 3.87 -3.96
N VAL A 68 1.66 2.61 -4.29
CA VAL A 68 1.21 2.22 -5.63
C VAL A 68 -0.11 2.90 -5.98
N SER A 69 -1.08 2.89 -5.07
CA SER A 69 -2.37 3.58 -5.25
C SER A 69 -2.18 5.06 -5.56
N GLN A 70 -1.35 5.77 -4.79
CA GLN A 70 -1.04 7.19 -5.02
C GLN A 70 -0.35 7.44 -6.36
N SER A 71 0.57 6.58 -6.76
CA SER A 71 1.37 6.75 -7.99
C SER A 71 0.60 6.42 -9.26
N THR A 72 -0.36 5.52 -9.17
CA THR A 72 -1.11 5.04 -10.34
C THR A 72 -2.52 5.61 -10.46
N GLY A 73 -3.13 6.00 -9.33
CA GLY A 73 -4.52 6.42 -9.24
C GLY A 73 -5.52 5.28 -9.07
N MET A 74 -5.06 4.02 -9.03
CA MET A 74 -5.90 2.87 -8.71
C MET A 74 -6.34 2.93 -7.24
N GLY A 75 -7.61 2.64 -6.95
CA GLY A 75 -8.12 2.62 -5.57
C GLY A 75 -7.36 1.61 -4.70
N PHE A 76 -7.16 1.95 -3.42
CA PHE A 76 -6.44 1.08 -2.49
C PHE A 76 -7.13 -0.29 -2.33
N THR A 77 -8.43 -0.29 -2.09
CA THR A 77 -9.24 -1.51 -1.96
C THR A 77 -9.32 -2.30 -3.25
N ASP A 78 -9.42 -1.63 -4.40
CA ASP A 78 -9.42 -2.28 -5.72
C ASP A 78 -8.09 -2.97 -5.98
N LEU A 79 -6.97 -2.32 -5.66
CA LEU A 79 -5.64 -2.90 -5.79
C LEU A 79 -5.46 -4.12 -4.87
N MET A 80 -5.90 -4.05 -3.62
CA MET A 80 -5.88 -5.20 -2.70
C MET A 80 -6.74 -6.36 -3.20
N ALA A 81 -7.94 -6.09 -3.72
CA ALA A 81 -8.82 -7.09 -4.30
C ALA A 81 -8.19 -7.76 -5.53
N ASP A 82 -7.53 -6.99 -6.40
CA ASP A 82 -6.79 -7.52 -7.54
C ASP A 82 -5.57 -8.34 -7.10
N MET A 83 -4.85 -7.93 -6.06
CA MET A 83 -3.76 -8.70 -5.47
C MET A 83 -4.23 -10.04 -4.89
N GLN A 84 -5.43 -10.07 -4.31
CA GLN A 84 -6.04 -11.33 -3.87
C GLN A 84 -6.50 -12.18 -5.07
N LYS A 85 -7.20 -11.60 -6.03
CA LYS A 85 -7.77 -12.28 -7.19
C LYS A 85 -6.70 -12.88 -8.10
N PHE A 86 -5.68 -12.12 -8.42
CA PHE A 86 -4.62 -12.48 -9.37
C PHE A 86 -3.36 -13.04 -8.71
N GLY A 87 -3.29 -12.99 -7.37
CA GLY A 87 -2.15 -13.46 -6.60
C GLY A 87 -1.64 -14.84 -6.99
N PRO A 88 -2.51 -15.89 -7.07
CA PRO A 88 -2.08 -17.23 -7.44
C PRO A 88 -1.35 -17.26 -8.79
N GLN A 89 -1.88 -16.53 -9.78
CA GLN A 89 -1.32 -16.50 -11.13
C GLN A 89 0.01 -15.73 -11.19
N LEU A 90 0.11 -14.61 -10.46
CA LEU A 90 1.31 -13.79 -10.41
C LEU A 90 2.44 -14.50 -9.65
N GLN A 91 2.13 -15.18 -8.55
CA GLN A 91 3.07 -16.03 -7.80
C GLN A 91 3.58 -17.20 -8.66
N GLU A 92 2.69 -17.86 -9.42
CA GLU A 92 3.08 -18.92 -10.37
C GLU A 92 4.06 -18.39 -11.44
N MET A 93 3.92 -17.12 -11.83
CA MET A 93 4.86 -16.45 -12.75
C MET A 93 6.13 -15.93 -12.04
N GLY A 94 6.26 -16.07 -10.73
CA GLY A 94 7.45 -15.70 -9.98
C GLY A 94 7.52 -14.22 -9.57
N TYR A 95 6.41 -13.48 -9.60
CA TYR A 95 6.37 -12.10 -9.14
C TYR A 95 6.35 -12.01 -7.61
N SER A 96 7.08 -11.03 -7.05
CA SER A 96 6.94 -10.63 -5.65
C SER A 96 5.65 -9.82 -5.45
N PHE A 97 5.25 -9.62 -4.20
CA PHE A 97 4.10 -8.79 -3.84
C PHE A 97 4.24 -7.36 -4.38
N GLU A 98 5.42 -6.76 -4.24
CA GLU A 98 5.71 -5.40 -4.67
C GLU A 98 5.65 -5.27 -6.20
N THR A 99 6.35 -6.16 -6.92
CA THR A 99 6.36 -6.11 -8.39
C THR A 99 4.97 -6.40 -8.97
N ALA A 100 4.24 -7.32 -8.35
CA ALA A 100 2.87 -7.64 -8.77
C ALA A 100 1.92 -6.46 -8.55
N SER A 101 1.97 -5.80 -7.40
CA SER A 101 1.10 -4.64 -7.12
C SER A 101 1.44 -3.44 -8.01
N ALA A 102 2.73 -3.17 -8.26
CA ALA A 102 3.14 -2.15 -9.23
C ALA A 102 2.63 -2.47 -10.65
N LEU A 103 2.69 -3.74 -11.07
CA LEU A 103 2.13 -4.18 -12.35
C LEU A 103 0.62 -3.95 -12.41
N MET A 104 -0.13 -4.35 -11.37
CA MET A 104 -1.59 -4.16 -11.34
C MET A 104 -1.96 -2.68 -11.44
N GLY A 105 -1.35 -1.83 -10.64
CA GLY A 105 -1.59 -0.40 -10.68
C GLY A 105 -1.26 0.23 -12.03
N GLN A 106 -0.19 -0.21 -12.71
CA GLN A 106 0.14 0.28 -14.05
C GLN A 106 -0.77 -0.24 -15.15
N LEU A 107 -1.27 -1.48 -15.05
CA LEU A 107 -2.28 -2.01 -15.99
C LEU A 107 -3.59 -1.24 -15.89
N ASP A 108 -4.03 -0.94 -14.68
CA ASP A 108 -5.21 -0.10 -14.44
C ASP A 108 -5.02 1.30 -15.02
N LYS A 109 -3.88 1.95 -14.73
CA LYS A 109 -3.53 3.27 -15.28
C LYS A 109 -3.47 3.28 -16.81
N ALA A 110 -3.04 2.19 -17.44
CA ALA A 110 -3.04 2.04 -18.89
C ALA A 110 -4.43 1.76 -19.48
N GLY A 111 -5.44 1.53 -18.63
CA GLY A 111 -6.82 1.26 -19.05
C GLY A 111 -7.00 -0.05 -19.82
N VAL A 112 -6.17 -1.06 -19.55
CA VAL A 112 -6.24 -2.36 -20.21
C VAL A 112 -7.02 -3.37 -19.36
N ASN A 113 -7.58 -4.40 -20.00
CA ASN A 113 -8.25 -5.47 -19.28
C ASN A 113 -7.21 -6.41 -18.64
N THR A 114 -7.12 -6.37 -17.32
CA THR A 114 -6.14 -7.11 -16.53
C THR A 114 -6.26 -8.63 -16.69
N ASP A 115 -7.47 -9.19 -16.72
CA ASP A 115 -7.70 -10.63 -16.96
C ASP A 115 -7.14 -11.08 -18.33
N GLU A 116 -7.36 -10.28 -19.37
CA GLU A 116 -6.85 -10.59 -20.72
C GLU A 116 -5.32 -10.51 -20.79
N VAL A 117 -4.74 -9.46 -20.19
CA VAL A 117 -3.29 -9.26 -20.15
C VAL A 117 -2.60 -10.37 -19.38
N LEU A 118 -3.05 -10.65 -18.17
CA LEU A 118 -2.46 -11.72 -17.35
C LEU A 118 -2.64 -13.10 -17.96
N GLY A 119 -3.81 -13.36 -18.59
CA GLY A 119 -4.05 -14.60 -19.33
C GLY A 119 -3.11 -14.79 -20.51
N ALA A 120 -2.74 -13.72 -21.21
CA ALA A 120 -1.74 -13.75 -22.29
C ALA A 120 -0.32 -13.92 -21.73
N MET A 121 0.03 -13.15 -20.69
CA MET A 121 1.33 -13.25 -20.00
C MET A 121 1.58 -14.66 -19.49
N LYS A 122 0.60 -15.30 -18.85
CA LYS A 122 0.74 -16.69 -18.37
C LYS A 122 1.10 -17.65 -19.51
N LYS A 123 0.49 -17.51 -20.67
CA LYS A 123 0.80 -18.35 -21.84
C LYS A 123 2.22 -18.10 -22.36
N SER A 124 2.62 -16.83 -22.43
CA SER A 124 3.94 -16.43 -22.91
C SER A 124 5.03 -16.86 -21.93
N VAL A 125 4.82 -16.66 -20.63
CA VAL A 125 5.74 -17.13 -19.58
C VAL A 125 5.90 -18.64 -19.62
N ALA A 126 4.82 -19.41 -19.81
CA ALA A 126 4.91 -20.86 -19.98
C ALA A 126 5.70 -21.28 -21.23
N THR A 127 5.73 -20.47 -22.26
CA THR A 127 6.55 -20.69 -23.45
C THR A 127 8.02 -20.36 -23.17
N LEU A 128 8.30 -19.21 -22.56
CA LEU A 128 9.64 -18.79 -22.17
C LEU A 128 10.30 -19.76 -21.16
N ALA A 129 9.52 -20.29 -20.23
CA ALA A 129 10.00 -21.28 -19.26
C ALA A 129 10.53 -22.57 -19.93
N LYS A 130 9.95 -22.98 -21.09
CA LYS A 130 10.47 -24.10 -21.87
C LYS A 130 11.85 -23.81 -22.49
N GLU A 131 12.16 -22.53 -22.69
CA GLU A 131 13.43 -22.04 -23.18
C GLU A 131 14.41 -21.71 -22.02
N GLY A 132 14.01 -21.96 -20.77
CA GLY A 132 14.81 -21.69 -19.58
C GLY A 132 14.84 -20.22 -19.16
N ILE A 133 13.89 -19.40 -19.64
CA ILE A 133 13.78 -17.97 -19.32
C ILE A 133 12.74 -17.78 -18.20
N SER A 134 13.13 -17.09 -17.13
CA SER A 134 12.19 -16.76 -16.05
C SER A 134 11.11 -15.77 -16.51
N ALA A 135 10.00 -15.69 -15.78
CA ALA A 135 8.93 -14.74 -16.10
C ALA A 135 9.42 -13.28 -16.05
N SER A 136 10.20 -12.95 -15.04
CA SER A 136 10.74 -11.60 -14.85
C SER A 136 11.76 -11.24 -15.95
N ASP A 137 12.68 -12.15 -16.28
CA ASP A 137 13.65 -11.92 -17.37
C ASP A 137 12.95 -11.83 -18.73
N GLY A 138 11.92 -12.65 -18.94
CA GLY A 138 11.11 -12.61 -20.15
C GLY A 138 10.37 -11.30 -20.32
N LEU A 139 9.75 -10.80 -19.25
CA LEU A 139 9.08 -9.50 -19.28
C LEU A 139 10.06 -8.35 -19.55
N ALA A 140 11.22 -8.35 -18.88
CA ALA A 140 12.26 -7.35 -19.11
C ALA A 140 12.77 -7.39 -20.56
N MET A 141 13.00 -8.58 -21.10
CA MET A 141 13.42 -8.76 -22.50
C MET A 141 12.38 -8.21 -23.50
N TYR A 142 11.09 -8.50 -23.28
CA TYR A 142 10.02 -7.98 -24.15
C TYR A 142 9.83 -6.48 -23.98
N TYR A 143 9.93 -5.95 -22.76
CA TYR A 143 9.91 -4.52 -22.48
C TYR A 143 10.97 -3.78 -23.33
N GLU A 144 12.23 -4.24 -23.28
CA GLU A 144 13.32 -3.65 -24.07
C GLU A 144 13.10 -3.80 -25.58
N LYS A 145 12.61 -4.92 -26.06
CA LYS A 145 12.30 -5.10 -27.48
C LYS A 145 11.21 -4.14 -27.95
N ILE A 146 10.14 -3.96 -27.16
CA ILE A 146 9.04 -3.05 -27.48
C ILE A 146 9.52 -1.59 -27.44
N LYS A 147 10.25 -1.21 -26.41
CA LYS A 147 10.80 0.13 -26.24
C LYS A 147 11.71 0.55 -27.40
N ASN A 148 12.54 -0.37 -27.89
CA ASN A 148 13.51 -0.14 -28.93
C ASN A 148 13.02 -0.45 -30.36
N ALA A 149 11.74 -0.85 -30.52
CA ALA A 149 11.15 -1.12 -31.84
C ALA A 149 11.16 0.12 -32.75
N GLY A 150 11.51 -0.07 -33.99
CA GLY A 150 11.68 1.01 -34.96
C GLY A 150 10.39 1.75 -35.32
N THR A 151 9.25 1.03 -35.22
CA THR A 151 7.93 1.58 -35.54
C THR A 151 6.89 1.20 -34.46
N ALA A 152 5.79 1.97 -34.40
CA ALA A 152 4.67 1.64 -33.52
C ALA A 152 4.00 0.31 -33.86
N ALA A 153 3.94 -0.02 -35.16
CA ALA A 153 3.38 -1.28 -35.63
C ALA A 153 4.23 -2.50 -35.21
N GLU A 154 5.54 -2.37 -35.30
CA GLU A 154 6.48 -3.39 -34.82
C GLU A 154 6.38 -3.56 -33.30
N ALA A 155 6.38 -2.46 -32.54
CA ALA A 155 6.18 -2.48 -31.09
C ALA A 155 4.88 -3.19 -30.69
N ALA A 156 3.76 -2.86 -31.37
CA ALA A 156 2.47 -3.49 -31.13
C ALA A 156 2.45 -4.99 -31.48
N SER A 157 3.18 -5.39 -32.53
CA SER A 157 3.34 -6.82 -32.87
C SER A 157 4.08 -7.56 -31.76
N ILE A 158 5.21 -7.04 -31.33
CA ILE A 158 6.02 -7.65 -30.24
C ILE A 158 5.21 -7.69 -28.93
N ALA A 159 4.53 -6.60 -28.57
CA ALA A 159 3.69 -6.53 -27.37
C ALA A 159 2.53 -7.54 -27.42
N SER A 160 1.98 -7.81 -28.61
CA SER A 160 0.89 -8.77 -28.77
C SER A 160 1.32 -10.22 -28.50
N GLU A 161 2.61 -10.53 -28.62
CA GLU A 161 3.14 -11.85 -28.28
C GLU A 161 3.05 -12.16 -26.78
N ILE A 162 3.26 -11.16 -25.92
CA ILE A 162 3.26 -11.35 -24.48
C ILE A 162 1.97 -10.88 -23.78
N PHE A 163 1.39 -9.77 -24.23
CA PHE A 163 0.20 -9.17 -23.58
C PHE A 163 -1.12 -9.53 -24.30
N GLY A 164 -1.03 -10.25 -25.42
CA GLY A 164 -2.18 -10.60 -26.24
C GLY A 164 -2.55 -9.52 -27.27
N THR A 165 -3.23 -9.96 -28.33
CA THR A 165 -3.54 -9.12 -29.50
C THR A 165 -4.44 -7.92 -29.19
N ARG A 166 -5.32 -8.01 -28.18
CA ARG A 166 -6.22 -6.92 -27.81
C ARG A 166 -5.49 -5.82 -27.02
N ALA A 167 -4.60 -6.20 -26.12
CA ALA A 167 -3.85 -5.25 -25.30
C ALA A 167 -2.56 -4.78 -25.99
N GLY A 168 -2.05 -5.50 -26.99
CA GLY A 168 -0.73 -5.29 -27.56
C GLY A 168 -0.43 -3.86 -28.00
N SER A 169 -1.36 -3.19 -28.69
CA SER A 169 -1.14 -1.80 -29.12
C SER A 169 -1.12 -0.82 -27.97
N THR A 170 -2.00 -0.98 -26.97
CA THR A 170 -2.06 -0.13 -25.78
C THR A 170 -0.83 -0.33 -24.92
N MET A 171 -0.44 -1.59 -24.68
CA MET A 171 0.77 -1.93 -23.92
C MET A 171 2.04 -1.43 -24.61
N ALA A 172 2.12 -1.55 -25.95
CA ALA A 172 3.25 -1.01 -26.70
C ALA A 172 3.36 0.50 -26.60
N ALA A 173 2.24 1.22 -26.64
CA ALA A 173 2.23 2.67 -26.45
C ALA A 173 2.68 3.02 -25.02
N ALA A 174 2.11 2.39 -24.02
CA ALA A 174 2.43 2.62 -22.61
C ALA A 174 3.90 2.32 -22.25
N ILE A 175 4.49 1.29 -22.85
CA ILE A 175 5.92 1.00 -22.69
C ILE A 175 6.79 2.06 -23.38
N ARG A 176 6.43 2.48 -24.56
CA ARG A 176 7.23 3.44 -25.35
C ARG A 176 7.17 4.87 -24.81
N ASP A 177 6.07 5.27 -24.23
CA ASP A 177 5.93 6.58 -23.58
C ASP A 177 6.37 6.58 -22.10
N GLY A 178 6.73 5.40 -21.56
CA GLY A 178 7.23 5.24 -20.19
C GLY A 178 6.13 5.15 -19.13
N SER A 179 4.86 5.15 -19.51
CA SER A 179 3.76 5.02 -18.54
C SER A 179 3.60 3.61 -17.97
N LEU A 180 4.19 2.60 -18.63
CA LEU A 180 4.31 1.23 -18.11
C LEU A 180 5.79 0.90 -17.87
N ALA A 181 6.29 1.20 -16.71
CA ALA A 181 7.67 0.94 -16.28
C ALA A 181 7.68 0.25 -14.91
N VAL A 182 7.24 -1.03 -14.87
CA VAL A 182 7.02 -1.77 -13.61
C VAL A 182 8.30 -1.86 -12.75
N ALA A 183 9.44 -2.13 -13.36
CA ALA A 183 10.70 -2.22 -12.64
C ALA A 183 11.12 -0.85 -12.05
N ASP A 184 10.98 0.21 -12.82
CA ASP A 184 11.31 1.58 -12.40
C ASP A 184 10.38 2.03 -11.26
N LEU A 185 9.06 1.79 -11.40
CA LEU A 185 8.10 2.08 -10.36
C LEU A 185 8.37 1.27 -9.08
N THR A 186 8.67 -0.03 -9.20
CA THR A 186 8.98 -0.88 -8.06
C THR A 186 10.20 -0.34 -7.30
N ALA A 187 11.28 0.00 -8.01
CA ALA A 187 12.49 0.56 -7.42
C ALA A 187 12.24 1.93 -6.77
N GLU A 188 11.51 2.82 -7.46
CA GLU A 188 11.17 4.14 -6.94
C GLU A 188 10.35 4.06 -5.65
N LEU A 189 9.34 3.18 -5.60
CA LEU A 189 8.47 3.05 -4.43
C LEU A 189 9.14 2.32 -3.25
N GLN A 190 10.14 1.49 -3.50
CA GLN A 190 10.95 0.89 -2.43
C GLN A 190 11.88 1.92 -1.78
N GLU A 191 12.48 2.82 -2.57
CA GLU A 191 13.40 3.85 -2.08
C GLU A 191 12.67 5.11 -1.57
N ASN A 192 11.56 5.45 -2.21
CA ASN A 192 10.83 6.70 -2.01
C ASN A 192 9.34 6.43 -1.79
N GLY A 193 8.62 7.51 -1.65
CA GLY A 193 7.17 7.51 -1.49
C GLY A 193 6.75 7.66 -0.03
N GLU A 194 5.63 8.29 0.14
CA GLU A 194 5.07 8.62 1.44
C GLU A 194 4.41 7.40 2.07
N THR A 195 4.69 7.16 3.36
CA THR A 195 4.00 6.11 4.13
C THR A 195 2.59 6.56 4.50
N ILE A 196 1.72 5.60 4.85
CA ILE A 196 0.38 5.90 5.37
C ILE A 196 0.46 6.83 6.59
N ALA A 197 1.43 6.60 7.47
CA ALA A 197 1.62 7.45 8.64
C ALA A 197 2.05 8.87 8.27
N GLY A 198 2.97 9.03 7.31
CA GLY A 198 3.42 10.33 6.82
C GLY A 198 2.29 11.12 6.17
N ALA A 199 1.60 10.51 5.19
CA ALA A 199 0.46 11.13 4.52
C ALA A 199 -0.68 11.50 5.50
N ALA A 200 -0.86 10.68 6.52
CA ALA A 200 -1.81 10.96 7.57
C ALA A 200 -1.39 12.16 8.43
N ASP A 201 -0.14 12.32 8.77
CA ASP A 201 0.35 13.45 9.58
C ASP A 201 0.22 14.79 8.83
N ASP A 202 0.37 14.79 7.51
CA ASP A 202 0.17 15.98 6.69
C ASP A 202 -1.31 16.38 6.53
N THR A 203 -2.23 15.43 6.66
CA THR A 203 -3.66 15.66 6.37
C THR A 203 -4.48 16.10 7.58
N TYR A 204 -4.01 15.81 8.82
CA TYR A 204 -4.79 16.08 10.03
C TYR A 204 -3.95 16.53 11.22
N ASP A 205 -4.52 17.29 12.14
CA ASP A 205 -3.93 17.57 13.44
C ASP A 205 -4.04 16.33 14.35
N PHE A 206 -2.90 15.85 14.86
CA PHE A 206 -2.78 14.64 15.68
C PHE A 206 -3.73 14.63 16.90
N ALA A 207 -4.04 15.80 17.45
CA ALA A 207 -4.94 15.94 18.61
C ALA A 207 -6.41 15.62 18.26
N GLU A 208 -6.91 16.04 17.11
CA GLU A 208 -8.26 15.73 16.64
C GLU A 208 -8.43 14.22 16.38
N ARG A 209 -7.43 13.59 15.86
CA ARG A 209 -7.43 12.14 15.56
C ARG A 209 -7.46 11.28 16.80
N LEU A 210 -6.66 11.64 17.80
CA LEU A 210 -6.68 10.95 19.09
C LEU A 210 -8.06 11.04 19.73
N GLN A 211 -8.76 12.17 19.51
CA GLN A 211 -10.10 12.39 20.04
C GLN A 211 -11.16 11.58 19.30
N VAL A 212 -11.11 11.51 17.97
CA VAL A 212 -12.01 10.68 17.14
C VAL A 212 -11.76 9.19 17.40
N MET A 213 -10.52 8.77 17.50
CA MET A 213 -10.13 7.40 17.84
C MET A 213 -10.59 7.01 19.25
N LYS A 214 -10.47 7.91 20.22
CA LYS A 214 -10.95 7.72 21.59
C LYS A 214 -12.47 7.62 21.66
N GLN A 215 -13.20 8.46 20.93
CA GLN A 215 -14.66 8.42 20.85
C GLN A 215 -15.14 7.17 20.11
N GLY A 216 -14.48 6.77 19.01
CA GLY A 216 -14.75 5.53 18.29
C GLY A 216 -14.53 4.29 19.16
N LEU A 217 -13.46 4.28 19.94
CA LEU A 217 -13.13 3.19 20.87
C LEU A 217 -14.17 3.12 22.03
N GLU A 218 -14.59 4.26 22.59
CA GLU A 218 -15.61 4.30 23.65
C GLU A 218 -16.99 3.79 23.19
N VAL A 219 -17.39 4.13 21.96
CA VAL A 219 -18.66 3.67 21.39
C VAL A 219 -18.62 2.19 21.06
N ALA A 220 -17.49 1.70 20.59
CA ALA A 220 -17.29 0.33 20.16
C ALA A 220 -17.12 -0.67 21.31
N LEU A 221 -16.61 -0.23 22.45
CA LEU A 221 -16.39 -1.10 23.63
C LEU A 221 -17.63 -1.28 24.51
N LYS A 222 -18.66 -0.44 24.34
CA LYS A 222 -19.92 -0.55 25.12
C LYS A 222 -20.61 -1.92 25.08
N PRO A 223 -20.65 -2.67 23.95
CA PRO A 223 -21.32 -3.98 23.93
C PRO A 223 -20.44 -5.14 24.41
N MET A 224 -19.12 -4.99 24.51
CA MET A 224 -18.18 -6.08 24.83
C MET A 224 -17.60 -6.02 26.25
N ALA A 225 -18.33 -5.45 27.17
CA ALA A 225 -17.87 -4.94 28.47
C ALA A 225 -17.24 -5.97 29.43
N ASN A 226 -17.27 -7.27 29.20
CA ASN A 226 -16.85 -8.22 30.23
C ASN A 226 -15.61 -9.08 29.90
N THR A 227 -15.13 -9.12 28.66
CA THR A 227 -14.00 -10.00 28.31
C THR A 227 -12.78 -9.21 27.77
N VAL A 228 -13.02 -8.06 27.16
CA VAL A 228 -11.96 -7.21 26.61
C VAL A 228 -11.42 -6.22 27.66
N PHE A 229 -12.24 -5.87 28.65
CA PHE A 229 -11.85 -4.95 29.72
C PHE A 229 -10.69 -5.46 30.59
N ASP A 230 -10.60 -6.77 30.82
CA ASP A 230 -9.48 -7.36 31.58
C ASP A 230 -8.16 -7.32 30.82
N GLY A 231 -8.20 -7.38 29.50
CA GLY A 231 -7.03 -7.18 28.64
C GLY A 231 -6.59 -5.69 28.62
N LEU A 232 -7.53 -4.79 28.35
CA LEU A 232 -7.27 -3.33 28.29
C LEU A 232 -6.84 -2.74 29.63
N ASN A 233 -7.38 -3.20 30.74
CA ASN A 233 -6.92 -2.77 32.07
C ASN A 233 -5.47 -3.18 32.38
N LYS A 234 -4.94 -4.20 31.72
CA LYS A 234 -3.50 -4.52 31.78
C LYS A 234 -2.66 -3.63 30.87
N PHE A 235 -3.23 -3.09 29.80
CA PHE A 235 -2.54 -2.22 28.83
C PHE A 235 -2.55 -0.73 29.23
N MET A 236 -3.62 -0.25 29.86
CA MET A 236 -3.75 1.15 30.28
C MET A 236 -2.57 1.65 31.15
N PRO A 237 -2.05 0.88 32.12
CA PRO A 237 -0.87 1.30 32.89
C PRO A 237 0.40 1.41 32.04
N THR A 238 0.50 0.62 30.98
CA THR A 238 1.67 0.66 30.07
C THR A 238 1.58 1.88 29.15
N LEU A 239 0.40 2.21 28.65
CA LEU A 239 0.14 3.43 27.87
C LEU A 239 0.32 4.69 28.75
N GLN A 240 -0.15 4.68 29.97
CA GLN A 240 0.10 5.79 30.91
C GLN A 240 1.58 5.98 31.19
N LYS A 241 2.35 4.91 31.44
CA LYS A 241 3.80 5.00 31.62
C LYS A 241 4.52 5.49 30.36
N LEU A 242 4.06 5.08 29.18
CA LEU A 242 4.61 5.55 27.93
C LEU A 242 4.31 7.05 27.72
N MET A 243 3.10 7.49 28.01
CA MET A 243 2.71 8.91 27.98
C MET A 243 3.48 9.74 29.00
N GLU A 244 3.70 9.23 30.21
CA GLU A 244 4.52 9.89 31.23
C GLU A 244 5.98 10.02 30.83
N GLN A 245 6.51 9.09 30.04
CA GLN A 245 7.88 9.14 29.51
C GLN A 245 8.03 10.04 28.29
N ILE A 246 7.01 10.12 27.44
CA ILE A 246 7.02 10.91 26.19
C ILE A 246 6.69 12.38 26.48
N THR A 247 5.74 12.66 27.37
CA THR A 247 5.33 14.04 27.71
C THR A 247 6.52 14.94 28.11
N PRO A 248 7.46 14.53 28.98
CA PRO A 248 8.61 15.40 29.32
C PRO A 248 9.61 15.55 28.15
N VAL A 249 9.66 14.61 27.23
CA VAL A 249 10.53 14.71 26.04
C VAL A 249 9.92 15.70 25.05
N ILE A 250 8.61 15.65 24.83
CA ILE A 250 7.88 16.61 23.99
C ILE A 250 7.93 18.01 24.61
N SER A 251 7.71 18.14 25.92
CA SER A 251 7.79 19.44 26.61
C SER A 251 9.19 20.06 26.48
N LYS A 252 10.24 19.26 26.65
CA LYS A 252 11.63 19.74 26.47
C LYS A 252 11.94 20.12 25.03
N ALA A 253 11.39 19.38 24.06
CA ALA A 253 11.55 19.69 22.63
C ALA A 253 10.82 21.00 22.26
N VAL A 254 9.63 21.21 22.80
CA VAL A 254 8.87 22.45 22.62
C VAL A 254 9.56 23.63 23.31
N GLU A 255 10.05 23.48 24.55
CA GLU A 255 10.82 24.50 25.25
C GLU A 255 12.13 24.84 24.52
N ALA A 256 12.81 23.85 23.94
CA ALA A 256 14.02 24.06 23.16
C ALA A 256 13.74 24.74 21.80
N ALA A 257 12.57 24.55 21.22
CA ALA A 257 12.15 25.18 19.97
C ALA A 257 11.59 26.60 20.18
N ALA A 258 11.07 26.92 21.36
CA ALA A 258 10.48 28.22 21.66
C ALA A 258 11.39 29.43 21.33
N PRO A 259 12.71 29.46 21.66
CA PRO A 259 13.58 30.58 21.31
C PRO A 259 13.73 30.79 19.80
N PHE A 260 13.72 29.71 19.01
CA PHE A 260 13.83 29.80 17.55
C PHE A 260 12.54 30.33 16.90
N VAL A 261 11.39 30.01 17.48
CA VAL A 261 10.08 30.52 17.03
C VAL A 261 9.97 32.01 17.37
N ASP A 262 10.38 32.43 18.56
CA ASP A 262 10.40 33.84 18.96
C ASP A 262 11.39 34.69 18.12
N GLU A 263 12.57 34.15 17.79
CA GLU A 263 13.55 34.81 16.94
C GLU A 263 13.04 34.92 15.49
N PHE A 264 12.37 33.91 14.99
CA PHE A 264 11.75 33.93 13.66
C PHE A 264 10.59 34.94 13.57
N LEU A 265 9.73 34.99 14.61
CA LEU A 265 8.60 35.92 14.65
C LEU A 265 9.03 37.37 14.85
N THR A 266 10.08 37.63 15.64
CA THR A 266 10.62 39.00 15.82
C THR A 266 11.44 39.45 14.62
N GLY A 267 12.22 38.55 13.97
CA GLY A 267 12.95 38.87 12.75
C GLY A 267 12.07 39.15 11.54
N ALA A 268 10.86 38.55 11.49
CA ALA A 268 9.86 38.84 10.48
C ALA A 268 9.11 40.17 10.70
N ALA A 269 9.06 40.67 11.94
CA ALA A 269 8.44 41.92 12.29
C ALA A 269 9.36 43.15 12.01
N ASP A 270 10.70 42.96 12.05
CA ASP A 270 11.69 44.00 11.76
C ASP A 270 12.00 44.16 10.25
N ALA A 271 11.44 43.27 9.40
CA ALA A 271 11.63 43.28 7.94
C ALA A 271 10.43 43.87 7.17
N SER A 272 9.44 44.43 7.83
CA SER A 272 8.28 45.14 7.29
C SER A 272 8.32 46.58 7.73
#